data_0bb553f90911d993a31f39bd305598a4
#
_entry.id   0bb553f90911d993a31f39bd305598a4
#
_cell.length_a   1.000
_cell.length_b   1.000
_cell.length_c   1.000
_cell.angle_alpha   90.00
_cell.angle_beta   90.00
_cell.angle_gamma   90.00
#
_symmetry.space_group_name_H-M   'P 1'
#
loop_
_entity.id
_entity.type
_entity.pdbx_description
1 polymer ?
#
loop_
_entity_poly.entity_id
_entity_poly.type
_entity_poly.pdbx_seq_one_letter_code
_entity_poly.pdbx_strand_id
1 'polypeptide(L)'
;MDPTPHYPALAWLLISSGLVFFMQAGFLAVESGMVRYKNSINVALKNVVDFCTSFAAFLVLGYSLMFSPSADPIGLIGMPVPFLSDLSLLNTAGTDVFTIFPFAFFLFQATFCNTAATIVSGGVAERCRFMAYVLVSIGIGLVIYPVFGHWAWGGGWLARLGYHDFAGSSVVHLLGAGITLAGVIVLGSRAGRFGPDGKPRTIPASSMPLVALGVMFLAFGWIGFNGGSAPLGAQTATIVINTLNAGAFGAIGVMMLVWALRGVPSADLILNGVLGGLVAITASANVVSIPASCVIGLLGGAAVVVGTRLLDRWRLDDAVGAIPVHGFAGVVGVVCTGLFADATWLAETKQMTRAHFTTVQIIGSIACIAWAFGSGWLLWKLVGKGTSLRIGPDEEAVGMNYSEHKVEEPLQQLTQAVVDSANGRRDAQVLDLVRDGELAPLARSIQALIRRQAEQRRESANWAVTLGEVRSMLTQEQHAGGTAARESRSELTDAREAIADVGKLLERRRLEDPTAAVLLDLVRMLERRLDAALAALPRIDRSLERVAAGTGRLDDLAAAMRGRA
;
A
#
# COMPACT_ATOMS: atom_id res chain seq x y z
N MET A 1 49.73 15.24 -4.73
CA MET A 1 49.72 14.14 -3.75
C MET A 1 49.77 12.82 -4.51
N ASP A 2 50.57 11.87 -4.08
CA ASP A 2 50.55 10.52 -4.63
C ASP A 2 49.19 9.87 -4.27
N PRO A 3 48.33 9.46 -5.23
CA PRO A 3 47.01 8.92 -4.96
C PRO A 3 47.02 7.49 -4.39
N THR A 4 48.16 6.80 -4.45
CA THR A 4 48.27 5.38 -4.04
C THR A 4 47.89 5.08 -2.60
N PRO A 5 48.13 5.92 -1.58
CA PRO A 5 47.71 5.64 -0.20
C PRO A 5 46.19 5.72 0.02
N HIS A 6 45.43 6.24 -0.94
CA HIS A 6 44.00 6.45 -0.80
C HIS A 6 43.10 5.39 -1.52
N TYR A 7 43.69 4.45 -2.30
CA TYR A 7 42.92 3.43 -3.02
C TYR A 7 42.04 2.53 -2.13
N PRO A 8 42.45 2.10 -0.93
CA PRO A 8 41.56 1.35 -0.06
C PRO A 8 40.31 2.14 0.35
N ALA A 9 40.48 3.45 0.57
CA ALA A 9 39.35 4.32 0.92
C ALA A 9 38.42 4.56 -0.27
N LEU A 10 38.98 4.73 -1.49
CA LEU A 10 38.19 4.79 -2.73
C LEU A 10 37.41 3.48 -2.96
N ALA A 11 38.07 2.33 -2.80
CA ALA A 11 37.44 1.03 -2.95
C ALA A 11 36.28 0.85 -1.95
N TRP A 12 36.50 1.26 -0.68
CA TRP A 12 35.46 1.23 0.33
C TRP A 12 34.26 2.12 -0.01
N LEU A 13 34.50 3.34 -0.50
CA LEU A 13 33.45 4.27 -0.90
C LEU A 13 32.63 3.72 -2.07
N LEU A 14 33.27 3.11 -3.08
CA LEU A 14 32.62 2.49 -4.23
C LEU A 14 31.83 1.24 -3.82
N ILE A 15 32.40 0.37 -2.96
CA ILE A 15 31.70 -0.80 -2.41
C ILE A 15 30.46 -0.33 -1.62
N SER A 16 30.64 0.67 -0.75
CA SER A 16 29.54 1.24 0.03
C SER A 16 28.46 1.84 -0.85
N SER A 17 28.82 2.53 -1.93
CA SER A 17 27.87 3.01 -2.94
C SER A 17 27.06 1.87 -3.56
N GLY A 18 27.73 0.76 -3.89
CA GLY A 18 27.09 -0.45 -4.42
C GLY A 18 26.15 -1.10 -3.40
N LEU A 19 26.54 -1.16 -2.12
CA LEU A 19 25.68 -1.68 -1.05
C LEU A 19 24.43 -0.81 -0.85
N VAL A 20 24.56 0.51 -0.85
CA VAL A 20 23.42 1.43 -0.75
C VAL A 20 22.55 1.38 -2.00
N PHE A 21 23.13 1.29 -3.20
CA PHE A 21 22.37 1.06 -4.43
C PHE A 21 21.55 -0.24 -4.36
N PHE A 22 22.14 -1.31 -3.79
CA PHE A 22 21.42 -2.58 -3.61
C PHE A 22 20.22 -2.46 -2.65
N MET A 23 20.20 -1.46 -1.75
CA MET A 23 19.00 -1.18 -0.94
C MET A 23 17.77 -0.85 -1.79
N GLN A 24 17.94 -0.37 -3.02
CA GLN A 24 16.81 -0.14 -3.93
C GLN A 24 16.05 -1.45 -4.22
N ALA A 25 16.77 -2.57 -4.38
CA ALA A 25 16.13 -3.90 -4.48
C ALA A 25 15.41 -4.29 -3.17
N GLY A 26 15.95 -3.88 -2.02
CA GLY A 26 15.32 -4.06 -0.72
C GLY A 26 14.00 -3.29 -0.60
N PHE A 27 13.98 -1.99 -0.96
CA PHE A 27 12.75 -1.19 -0.99
C PHE A 27 11.71 -1.76 -1.95
N LEU A 28 12.11 -2.10 -3.18
CA LEU A 28 11.26 -2.75 -4.16
C LEU A 28 10.59 -4.00 -3.57
N ALA A 29 11.33 -4.86 -2.90
CA ALA A 29 10.81 -6.09 -2.31
C ALA A 29 9.86 -5.81 -1.13
N VAL A 30 10.23 -4.88 -0.21
CA VAL A 30 9.36 -4.48 0.92
C VAL A 30 8.06 -3.89 0.40
N GLU A 31 8.13 -2.92 -0.48
CA GLU A 31 6.95 -2.20 -0.95
C GLU A 31 6.04 -3.10 -1.79
N SER A 32 6.61 -3.85 -2.76
CA SER A 32 5.84 -4.79 -3.59
C SER A 32 5.20 -5.91 -2.77
N GLY A 33 5.89 -6.36 -1.71
CA GLY A 33 5.38 -7.37 -0.80
C GLY A 33 4.28 -6.86 0.12
N MET A 34 4.34 -5.59 0.57
CA MET A 34 3.36 -5.00 1.49
C MET A 34 2.05 -4.57 0.83
N VAL A 35 2.07 -4.18 -0.44
CA VAL A 35 0.87 -3.76 -1.17
C VAL A 35 0.06 -4.97 -1.64
N ARG A 36 -1.20 -4.74 -2.02
CA ARG A 36 -2.03 -5.78 -2.65
C ARG A 36 -1.43 -6.23 -3.98
N TYR A 37 -1.56 -7.51 -4.29
CA TYR A 37 -0.99 -8.15 -5.49
C TYR A 37 -1.27 -7.37 -6.79
N LYS A 38 -2.50 -6.89 -6.98
CA LYS A 38 -2.93 -6.10 -8.15
C LYS A 38 -2.21 -4.76 -8.34
N ASN A 39 -1.33 -4.36 -7.40
CA ASN A 39 -0.57 -3.11 -7.44
C ASN A 39 0.95 -3.34 -7.32
N SER A 40 1.39 -4.60 -7.11
CA SER A 40 2.79 -4.93 -6.81
C SER A 40 3.75 -4.57 -7.94
N ILE A 41 3.36 -4.80 -9.19
CA ILE A 41 4.18 -4.46 -10.37
C ILE A 41 4.28 -2.94 -10.54
N ASN A 42 3.18 -2.20 -10.38
CA ASN A 42 3.21 -0.74 -10.42
C ASN A 42 4.19 -0.17 -9.39
N VAL A 43 4.18 -0.71 -8.17
CA VAL A 43 5.08 -0.28 -7.09
C VAL A 43 6.53 -0.66 -7.41
N ALA A 44 6.78 -1.87 -7.90
CA ALA A 44 8.12 -2.28 -8.35
C ALA A 44 8.68 -1.35 -9.43
N LEU A 45 7.86 -0.98 -10.43
CA LEU A 45 8.25 -0.06 -11.48
C LEU A 45 8.49 1.35 -10.95
N LYS A 46 7.73 1.83 -9.96
CA LYS A 46 8.00 3.11 -9.28
C LYS A 46 9.38 3.13 -8.65
N ASN A 47 9.78 2.07 -7.94
CA ASN A 47 11.10 1.95 -7.33
C ASN A 47 12.24 1.93 -8.36
N VAL A 48 12.04 1.35 -9.55
CA VAL A 48 13.05 1.41 -10.63
C VAL A 48 13.13 2.81 -11.23
N VAL A 49 11.98 3.46 -11.45
CA VAL A 49 11.94 4.76 -12.13
C VAL A 49 12.32 5.90 -11.20
N ASP A 50 12.04 5.82 -9.90
CA ASP A 50 12.49 6.85 -8.95
C ASP A 50 14.02 6.86 -8.82
N PHE A 51 14.64 5.67 -8.84
CA PHE A 51 16.09 5.60 -8.97
C PHE A 51 16.57 6.37 -10.21
N CYS A 52 16.02 6.09 -11.39
CA CYS A 52 16.44 6.74 -12.63
C CYS A 52 16.24 8.26 -12.59
N THR A 53 15.07 8.71 -12.12
CA THR A 53 14.68 10.13 -12.19
C THR A 53 15.31 10.97 -11.08
N SER A 54 15.41 10.45 -9.86
CA SER A 54 16.07 11.17 -8.77
C SER A 54 17.58 11.22 -8.96
N PHE A 55 18.21 10.13 -9.48
CA PHE A 55 19.61 10.13 -9.83
C PHE A 55 19.91 11.18 -10.93
N ALA A 56 19.13 11.19 -12.01
CA ALA A 56 19.29 12.16 -13.08
C ALA A 56 19.10 13.61 -12.59
N ALA A 57 18.05 13.85 -11.78
CA ALA A 57 17.79 15.17 -11.20
C ALA A 57 18.93 15.63 -10.28
N PHE A 58 19.47 14.72 -9.47
CA PHE A 58 20.59 14.99 -8.58
C PHE A 58 21.88 15.26 -9.36
N LEU A 59 22.14 14.54 -10.45
CA LEU A 59 23.27 14.80 -11.36
C LEU A 59 23.15 16.16 -12.06
N VAL A 60 21.94 16.50 -12.56
CA VAL A 60 21.73 17.73 -13.33
C VAL A 60 22.00 18.96 -12.48
N LEU A 61 21.54 18.99 -11.24
CA LEU A 61 21.64 20.19 -10.39
C LEU A 61 21.73 19.88 -8.90
N GLY A 62 21.04 18.82 -8.42
CA GLY A 62 20.88 18.57 -6.99
C GLY A 62 22.18 18.46 -6.23
N TYR A 63 23.17 17.76 -6.76
CA TYR A 63 24.47 17.59 -6.09
C TYR A 63 25.17 18.92 -5.84
N SER A 64 25.19 19.81 -6.81
CA SER A 64 25.81 21.13 -6.64
C SER A 64 25.06 22.00 -5.65
N LEU A 65 23.72 22.00 -5.70
CA LEU A 65 22.93 22.72 -4.70
C LEU A 65 23.18 22.22 -3.27
N MET A 66 23.61 20.97 -3.12
CA MET A 66 23.91 20.36 -1.83
C MET A 66 25.35 20.62 -1.36
N PHE A 67 26.36 20.45 -2.22
CA PHE A 67 27.77 20.35 -1.83
C PHE A 67 28.67 21.45 -2.37
N SER A 68 28.18 22.39 -3.18
CA SER A 68 28.98 23.57 -3.55
C SER A 68 28.98 24.60 -2.42
N PRO A 69 29.88 25.59 -2.45
CA PRO A 69 29.85 26.72 -1.52
C PRO A 69 28.48 27.39 -1.50
N SER A 70 28.09 27.88 -0.34
CA SER A 70 26.77 28.55 -0.19
C SER A 70 26.68 29.76 -1.13
N ALA A 71 25.56 29.83 -1.86
CA ALA A 71 25.27 30.98 -2.72
C ALA A 71 24.81 32.23 -1.95
N ASP A 72 24.49 32.06 -0.67
CA ASP A 72 23.98 33.12 0.21
C ASP A 72 24.71 33.11 1.58
N PRO A 73 24.74 34.25 2.29
CA PRO A 73 25.45 34.37 3.58
C PRO A 73 24.89 33.49 4.69
N ILE A 74 23.60 33.17 4.63
CA ILE A 74 22.92 32.36 5.65
C ILE A 74 23.25 30.88 5.46
N GLY A 75 23.54 30.43 4.23
CA GLY A 75 23.79 29.03 3.89
C GLY A 75 22.49 28.25 3.67
N LEU A 76 21.57 28.82 2.88
CA LEU A 76 20.32 28.20 2.52
C LEU A 76 20.46 27.25 1.35
N ILE A 77 21.37 27.53 0.40
CA ILE A 77 21.53 26.73 -0.81
C ILE A 77 22.97 26.88 -1.35
N GLY A 78 23.49 25.82 -1.93
CA GLY A 78 24.76 25.85 -2.64
C GLY A 78 24.66 26.49 -4.02
N MET A 79 25.78 26.90 -4.59
CA MET A 79 25.83 27.45 -5.95
C MET A 79 25.42 26.41 -6.99
N PRO A 80 24.57 26.77 -7.98
CA PRO A 80 24.18 25.86 -9.04
C PRO A 80 25.33 25.63 -10.04
N VAL A 81 25.79 24.39 -10.14
CA VAL A 81 26.81 23.93 -11.11
C VAL A 81 26.23 22.73 -11.85
N PRO A 82 25.54 22.94 -12.98
CA PRO A 82 24.89 21.86 -13.69
C PRO A 82 25.87 20.77 -14.16
N PHE A 83 25.42 19.50 -14.08
CA PHE A 83 26.16 18.33 -14.57
C PHE A 83 27.61 18.19 -14.04
N LEU A 84 27.90 18.66 -12.82
CA LEU A 84 29.24 18.66 -12.26
C LEU A 84 30.28 19.33 -13.16
N SER A 85 29.88 20.33 -13.94
CA SER A 85 30.70 20.92 -15.00
C SER A 85 31.92 21.69 -14.48
N ASP A 86 31.91 22.10 -13.21
CA ASP A 86 33.05 22.75 -12.56
C ASP A 86 33.36 22.07 -11.21
N LEU A 87 34.31 21.15 -11.25
CA LEU A 87 34.74 20.42 -10.06
C LEU A 87 35.51 21.30 -9.05
N SER A 88 36.00 22.45 -9.46
CA SER A 88 36.71 23.37 -8.54
C SER A 88 35.75 24.00 -7.51
N LEU A 89 34.49 24.09 -7.87
CA LEU A 89 33.40 24.56 -6.98
C LEU A 89 32.75 23.43 -6.18
N LEU A 90 33.07 22.19 -6.50
CA LEU A 90 32.51 21.03 -5.83
C LEU A 90 33.56 20.46 -4.86
N ASN A 91 33.24 20.38 -3.60
CA ASN A 91 34.08 19.72 -2.62
C ASN A 91 35.43 20.44 -2.27
N THR A 92 35.40 21.73 -2.10
CA THR A 92 36.64 22.53 -1.88
C THR A 92 37.14 22.52 -0.44
N ALA A 93 36.54 21.83 0.50
CA ALA A 93 36.78 22.05 1.93
C ALA A 93 37.51 20.92 2.68
N GLY A 94 38.26 20.03 2.03
CA GLY A 94 38.91 18.99 2.81
C GLY A 94 40.05 18.21 2.12
N THR A 95 40.84 17.55 2.95
CA THR A 95 41.91 16.62 2.55
C THR A 95 41.51 15.16 2.68
N ASP A 96 40.20 14.90 2.93
CA ASP A 96 39.67 13.55 3.13
C ASP A 96 39.33 12.86 1.80
N VAL A 97 39.03 11.58 1.86
CA VAL A 97 38.70 10.74 0.69
C VAL A 97 37.51 11.27 -0.13
N PHE A 98 36.59 11.97 0.49
CA PHE A 98 35.39 12.49 -0.18
C PHE A 98 35.71 13.67 -1.09
N THR A 99 36.71 14.45 -0.75
CA THR A 99 37.19 15.57 -1.56
C THR A 99 38.20 15.13 -2.63
N ILE A 100 39.01 14.10 -2.35
CA ILE A 100 40.00 13.56 -3.29
C ILE A 100 39.32 12.82 -4.45
N PHE A 101 38.14 12.15 -4.17
CA PHE A 101 37.42 11.37 -5.17
C PHE A 101 35.96 11.89 -5.37
N PRO A 102 35.79 13.09 -5.95
CA PRO A 102 34.48 13.74 -6.01
C PRO A 102 33.44 12.95 -6.79
N PHE A 103 33.80 12.20 -7.83
CA PHE A 103 32.87 11.35 -8.57
C PHE A 103 32.41 10.13 -7.77
N ALA A 104 33.28 9.53 -6.97
CA ALA A 104 32.90 8.43 -6.08
C ALA A 104 32.01 8.94 -4.96
N PHE A 105 32.29 10.14 -4.44
CA PHE A 105 31.43 10.78 -3.46
C PHE A 105 30.06 11.18 -4.03
N PHE A 106 30.05 11.72 -5.27
CA PHE A 106 28.78 11.94 -5.99
C PHE A 106 27.96 10.65 -6.09
N LEU A 107 28.59 9.55 -6.53
CA LEU A 107 27.90 8.26 -6.67
C LEU A 107 27.29 7.81 -5.32
N PHE A 108 28.06 7.92 -4.24
CA PHE A 108 27.60 7.59 -2.89
C PHE A 108 26.40 8.45 -2.48
N GLN A 109 26.50 9.78 -2.63
CA GLN A 109 25.43 10.71 -2.25
C GLN A 109 24.18 10.60 -3.14
N ALA A 110 24.35 10.23 -4.41
CA ALA A 110 23.22 9.97 -5.30
C ALA A 110 22.37 8.80 -4.82
N THR A 111 22.98 7.75 -4.24
CA THR A 111 22.22 6.62 -3.68
C THR A 111 21.41 7.01 -2.44
N PHE A 112 21.87 7.97 -1.66
CA PHE A 112 21.14 8.55 -0.53
C PHE A 112 19.93 9.39 -0.98
N CYS A 113 20.13 10.20 -2.03
CA CYS A 113 19.04 10.94 -2.66
C CYS A 113 17.93 9.99 -3.16
N ASN A 114 18.32 8.90 -3.84
CA ASN A 114 17.39 7.87 -4.29
C ASN A 114 16.63 7.24 -3.13
N THR A 115 17.32 6.95 -2.01
CA THR A 115 16.68 6.43 -0.80
C THR A 115 15.61 7.38 -0.26
N ALA A 116 15.88 8.70 -0.22
CA ALA A 116 14.91 9.69 0.21
C ALA A 116 13.67 9.75 -0.72
N ALA A 117 13.87 9.59 -2.04
CA ALA A 117 12.78 9.56 -3.02
C ALA A 117 11.92 8.29 -2.88
N THR A 118 12.56 7.11 -2.76
CA THR A 118 11.86 5.83 -2.69
C THR A 118 11.00 5.67 -1.42
N ILE A 119 11.38 6.30 -0.28
CA ILE A 119 10.53 6.34 0.93
C ILE A 119 9.13 6.88 0.62
N VAL A 120 9.03 7.84 -0.30
CA VAL A 120 7.75 8.45 -0.69
C VAL A 120 6.88 7.47 -1.49
N SER A 121 7.50 6.63 -2.34
CA SER A 121 6.80 5.60 -3.13
C SER A 121 5.91 4.72 -2.27
N GLY A 122 6.50 4.16 -1.21
CA GLY A 122 5.82 3.23 -0.33
C GLY A 122 4.59 3.82 0.36
N GLY A 123 4.72 5.00 0.95
CA GLY A 123 3.63 5.63 1.69
C GLY A 123 2.42 6.00 0.83
N VAL A 124 2.63 6.38 -0.43
CA VAL A 124 1.56 6.77 -1.37
C VAL A 124 1.13 5.64 -2.31
N ALA A 125 1.66 4.43 -2.10
CA ALA A 125 1.38 3.26 -2.94
C ALA A 125 -0.12 2.97 -3.07
N GLU A 126 -0.48 2.23 -4.13
CA GLU A 126 -1.83 1.77 -4.48
C GLU A 126 -2.85 2.83 -4.91
N ARG A 127 -2.55 4.13 -4.84
CA ARG A 127 -3.48 5.21 -5.27
C ARG A 127 -2.81 6.39 -5.97
N CYS A 128 -1.50 6.57 -5.84
CA CYS A 128 -0.77 7.63 -6.54
C CYS A 128 -0.52 7.22 -7.99
N ARG A 129 -0.90 8.08 -8.96
CA ARG A 129 -0.60 7.86 -10.38
C ARG A 129 0.90 7.78 -10.62
N PHE A 130 1.29 6.92 -11.56
CA PHE A 130 2.69 6.67 -11.89
C PHE A 130 3.41 7.96 -12.34
N MET A 131 2.84 8.68 -13.31
CA MET A 131 3.42 9.93 -13.81
C MET A 131 3.51 11.03 -12.73
N ALA A 132 2.52 11.13 -11.85
CA ALA A 132 2.57 12.08 -10.74
C ALA A 132 3.73 11.78 -9.80
N TYR A 133 3.97 10.51 -9.51
CA TYR A 133 5.10 10.07 -8.68
C TYR A 133 6.44 10.36 -9.36
N VAL A 134 6.57 10.10 -10.66
CA VAL A 134 7.77 10.44 -11.45
C VAL A 134 8.13 11.93 -11.32
N LEU A 135 7.16 12.82 -11.46
CA LEU A 135 7.39 14.26 -11.32
C LEU A 135 7.77 14.67 -9.89
N VAL A 136 7.19 14.00 -8.88
CA VAL A 136 7.54 14.22 -7.47
C VAL A 136 8.98 13.76 -7.19
N SER A 137 9.40 12.60 -7.68
CA SER A 137 10.76 12.09 -7.48
C SER A 137 11.82 12.99 -8.12
N ILE A 138 11.54 13.59 -9.29
CA ILE A 138 12.39 14.62 -9.90
C ILE A 138 12.51 15.85 -8.98
N GLY A 139 11.39 16.36 -8.46
CA GLY A 139 11.40 17.52 -7.56
C GLY A 139 12.15 17.27 -6.25
N ILE A 140 12.09 16.04 -5.73
CA ILE A 140 12.86 15.62 -4.55
C ILE A 140 14.34 15.68 -4.85
N GLY A 141 14.80 15.02 -5.91
CA GLY A 141 16.23 14.94 -6.27
C GLY A 141 16.82 16.28 -6.72
N LEU A 142 15.99 17.12 -7.35
CA LEU A 142 16.45 18.41 -7.87
C LEU A 142 16.57 19.49 -6.79
N VAL A 143 15.63 19.56 -5.83
CA VAL A 143 15.51 20.70 -4.90
C VAL A 143 15.33 20.27 -3.45
N ILE A 144 14.33 19.44 -3.13
CA ILE A 144 13.92 19.28 -1.73
C ILE A 144 15.02 18.61 -0.91
N TYR A 145 15.55 17.49 -1.40
CA TYR A 145 16.64 16.76 -0.76
C TYR A 145 17.93 17.59 -0.72
N PRO A 146 18.40 18.19 -1.84
CA PRO A 146 19.63 18.96 -1.85
C PRO A 146 19.65 20.15 -0.90
N VAL A 147 18.56 20.88 -0.79
CA VAL A 147 18.50 22.08 0.07
C VAL A 147 18.67 21.71 1.54
N PHE A 148 17.94 20.72 2.05
CA PHE A 148 18.11 20.29 3.43
C PHE A 148 19.48 19.62 3.64
N GLY A 149 19.95 18.86 2.65
CA GLY A 149 21.29 18.29 2.66
C GLY A 149 22.39 19.35 2.72
N HIS A 150 22.22 20.49 2.02
CA HIS A 150 23.11 21.64 2.14
C HIS A 150 23.13 22.20 3.56
N TRP A 151 21.95 22.35 4.19
CA TRP A 151 21.87 22.84 5.57
C TRP A 151 22.66 21.96 6.54
N ALA A 152 22.55 20.64 6.42
CA ALA A 152 23.13 19.69 7.36
C ALA A 152 24.56 19.24 7.02
N TRP A 153 24.85 19.00 5.71
CA TRP A 153 26.10 18.40 5.25
C TRP A 153 26.92 19.29 4.31
N GLY A 154 26.28 20.21 3.60
CA GLY A 154 26.91 21.10 2.62
C GLY A 154 27.54 22.38 3.21
N GLY A 155 27.70 22.48 4.54
CA GLY A 155 28.25 23.68 5.20
C GLY A 155 27.24 24.81 5.39
N GLY A 156 25.92 24.53 5.23
CA GLY A 156 24.84 25.46 5.47
C GLY A 156 24.62 25.80 6.95
N TRP A 157 23.52 26.51 7.25
CA TRP A 157 23.28 27.10 8.55
C TRP A 157 23.16 26.09 9.71
N LEU A 158 22.59 24.89 9.48
CA LEU A 158 22.51 23.84 10.51
C LEU A 158 23.91 23.30 10.84
N ALA A 159 24.73 23.02 9.82
CA ALA A 159 26.11 22.57 10.02
C ALA A 159 26.91 23.60 10.84
N ARG A 160 26.73 24.90 10.57
CA ARG A 160 27.38 26.00 11.31
C ARG A 160 26.89 26.11 12.75
N LEU A 161 25.64 25.70 13.05
CA LEU A 161 25.13 25.57 14.41
C LEU A 161 25.71 24.37 15.16
N GLY A 162 26.47 23.49 14.50
CA GLY A 162 27.00 22.27 15.10
C GLY A 162 26.10 21.06 15.00
N TYR A 163 25.03 21.12 14.21
CA TYR A 163 24.15 19.99 13.93
C TYR A 163 24.94 18.77 13.46
N HIS A 164 24.52 17.58 13.86
CA HIS A 164 25.16 16.34 13.50
C HIS A 164 24.11 15.30 13.10
N ASP A 165 24.14 14.88 11.86
CA ASP A 165 23.42 13.74 11.32
C ASP A 165 24.40 12.91 10.52
N PHE A 166 24.95 11.85 11.13
CA PHE A 166 26.12 11.13 10.59
C PHE A 166 25.86 10.58 9.20
N ALA A 167 24.77 9.83 9.04
CA ALA A 167 24.44 9.17 7.78
C ALA A 167 23.00 9.41 7.31
N GLY A 168 22.18 10.24 7.99
CA GLY A 168 20.94 10.72 7.43
C GLY A 168 19.64 10.25 8.09
N SER A 169 19.60 10.05 9.43
CA SER A 169 18.31 9.86 10.11
C SER A 169 17.33 11.01 9.79
N SER A 170 17.85 12.25 9.62
CA SER A 170 17.03 13.36 9.16
C SER A 170 17.16 13.62 7.66
N VAL A 171 18.38 13.75 7.14
CA VAL A 171 18.63 14.17 5.75
C VAL A 171 17.99 13.24 4.73
N VAL A 172 17.93 11.95 5.02
CA VAL A 172 17.34 10.94 4.15
C VAL A 172 15.95 10.55 4.66
N HIS A 173 15.91 10.03 5.90
CA HIS A 173 14.73 9.32 6.38
C HIS A 173 13.61 10.26 6.84
N LEU A 174 13.87 11.19 7.75
CA LEU A 174 12.88 12.14 8.22
C LEU A 174 12.38 13.06 7.10
N LEU A 175 13.28 13.45 6.19
CA LEU A 175 12.92 14.24 5.01
C LEU A 175 11.98 13.46 4.09
N GLY A 176 12.34 12.23 3.72
CA GLY A 176 11.47 11.36 2.92
C GLY A 176 10.11 11.15 3.56
N ALA A 177 10.08 10.89 4.88
CA ALA A 177 8.83 10.73 5.64
C ALA A 177 7.98 12.01 5.68
N GLY A 178 8.59 13.20 5.78
CA GLY A 178 7.88 14.48 5.74
C GLY A 178 7.19 14.73 4.41
N ILE A 179 7.86 14.43 3.30
CA ILE A 179 7.28 14.51 1.94
C ILE A 179 6.17 13.46 1.78
N THR A 180 6.39 12.25 2.31
CA THR A 180 5.39 11.16 2.33
C THR A 180 4.13 11.59 3.07
N LEU A 181 4.28 12.19 4.24
CA LEU A 181 3.14 12.69 5.04
C LEU A 181 2.32 13.72 4.25
N ALA A 182 2.98 14.65 3.57
CA ALA A 182 2.31 15.61 2.70
C ALA A 182 1.54 14.90 1.56
N GLY A 183 2.16 13.90 0.92
CA GLY A 183 1.53 13.09 -0.13
C GLY A 183 0.32 12.30 0.37
N VAL A 184 0.43 11.66 1.53
CA VAL A 184 -0.66 10.90 2.16
C VAL A 184 -1.87 11.80 2.45
N ILE A 185 -1.64 13.02 2.95
CA ILE A 185 -2.70 14.00 3.21
C ILE A 185 -3.35 14.48 1.91
N VAL A 186 -2.56 14.79 0.89
CA VAL A 186 -3.05 15.31 -0.39
C VAL A 186 -3.84 14.25 -1.18
N LEU A 187 -3.38 13.01 -1.19
CA LEU A 187 -3.98 11.90 -1.92
C LEU A 187 -5.18 11.29 -1.20
N GLY A 188 -5.18 11.34 0.14
CA GLY A 188 -6.17 10.63 0.95
C GLY A 188 -5.92 9.13 1.08
N SER A 189 -6.82 8.44 1.77
CA SER A 189 -6.71 7.02 2.09
C SER A 189 -7.13 6.13 0.92
N ARG A 190 -6.56 4.91 0.86
CA ARG A 190 -6.99 3.85 -0.07
C ARG A 190 -8.43 3.44 0.19
N ALA A 191 -9.12 3.01 -0.85
CA ALA A 191 -10.46 2.45 -0.73
C ALA A 191 -10.46 1.25 0.24
N GLY A 192 -11.37 1.28 1.20
CA GLY A 192 -11.54 0.23 2.19
C GLY A 192 -10.57 0.25 3.39
N ARG A 193 -9.61 1.20 3.45
CA ARG A 193 -8.67 1.29 4.59
C ARG A 193 -9.35 1.68 5.90
N PHE A 194 -10.35 2.54 5.84
CA PHE A 194 -11.16 2.91 7.01
C PHE A 194 -12.62 2.53 6.79
N GLY A 195 -13.24 1.96 7.82
CA GLY A 195 -14.66 1.61 7.79
C GLY A 195 -15.59 2.82 7.89
N PRO A 196 -16.91 2.64 7.73
CA PRO A 196 -17.89 3.71 7.95
C PRO A 196 -17.83 4.27 9.38
N ASP A 197 -17.41 3.46 10.35
CA ASP A 197 -17.18 3.83 11.76
C ASP A 197 -15.84 4.57 11.96
N GLY A 198 -15.07 4.75 10.90
CA GLY A 198 -13.76 5.40 10.91
C GLY A 198 -12.63 4.54 11.49
N LYS A 199 -12.89 3.27 11.83
CA LYS A 199 -11.85 2.37 12.34
C LYS A 199 -10.95 1.87 11.20
N PRO A 200 -9.66 1.71 11.46
CA PRO A 200 -8.73 1.16 10.48
C PRO A 200 -9.06 -0.31 10.19
N ARG A 201 -8.95 -0.69 8.93
CA ARG A 201 -9.08 -2.06 8.44
C ARG A 201 -7.75 -2.53 7.88
N THR A 202 -7.39 -3.76 8.18
CA THR A 202 -6.18 -4.36 7.62
C THR A 202 -6.38 -4.60 6.12
N ILE A 203 -5.46 -4.08 5.31
CA ILE A 203 -5.33 -4.43 3.90
C ILE A 203 -4.24 -5.50 3.82
N PRO A 204 -4.56 -6.72 3.34
CA PRO A 204 -3.59 -7.81 3.32
C PRO A 204 -2.43 -7.51 2.37
N ALA A 205 -1.22 -7.84 2.82
CA ALA A 205 -0.01 -7.80 2.02
C ALA A 205 -0.03 -8.90 0.94
N SER A 206 0.63 -8.66 -0.20
CA SER A 206 0.75 -9.67 -1.26
C SER A 206 1.69 -10.82 -0.88
N SER A 207 2.82 -10.50 -0.21
CA SER A 207 3.84 -11.48 0.14
C SER A 207 4.70 -11.04 1.33
N MET A 208 4.35 -11.49 2.54
CA MET A 208 5.17 -11.23 3.72
C MET A 208 6.60 -11.85 3.64
N PRO A 209 6.82 -13.04 3.02
CA PRO A 209 8.18 -13.52 2.78
C PRO A 209 9.03 -12.59 1.91
N LEU A 210 8.44 -11.96 0.88
CA LEU A 210 9.13 -10.97 0.05
C LEU A 210 9.48 -9.71 0.87
N VAL A 211 8.58 -9.26 1.75
CA VAL A 211 8.85 -8.15 2.69
C VAL A 211 10.04 -8.49 3.59
N ALA A 212 10.05 -9.69 4.18
CA ALA A 212 11.15 -10.13 5.03
C ALA A 212 12.49 -10.17 4.29
N LEU A 213 12.51 -10.70 3.06
CA LEU A 213 13.70 -10.69 2.20
C LEU A 213 14.17 -9.25 1.90
N GLY A 214 13.24 -8.34 1.60
CA GLY A 214 13.54 -6.94 1.37
C GLY A 214 14.15 -6.26 2.59
N VAL A 215 13.61 -6.51 3.79
CA VAL A 215 14.19 -5.99 5.06
C VAL A 215 15.62 -6.51 5.27
N MET A 216 15.90 -7.78 4.95
CA MET A 216 17.26 -8.32 5.03
C MET A 216 18.21 -7.65 4.03
N PHE A 217 17.75 -7.37 2.81
CA PHE A 217 18.55 -6.62 1.82
C PHE A 217 18.82 -5.18 2.29
N LEU A 218 17.82 -4.52 2.87
CA LEU A 218 17.98 -3.19 3.47
C LEU A 218 19.00 -3.22 4.61
N ALA A 219 18.88 -4.17 5.54
CA ALA A 219 19.83 -4.32 6.65
C ALA A 219 21.25 -4.59 6.18
N PHE A 220 21.43 -5.41 5.14
CA PHE A 220 22.72 -5.66 4.52
C PHE A 220 23.30 -4.39 3.87
N GLY A 221 22.49 -3.66 3.09
CA GLY A 221 22.88 -2.39 2.48
C GLY A 221 23.24 -1.31 3.50
N TRP A 222 22.63 -1.37 4.71
CA TRP A 222 22.93 -0.42 5.80
C TRP A 222 24.38 -0.51 6.31
N ILE A 223 25.07 -1.63 6.09
CA ILE A 223 26.52 -1.76 6.33
C ILE A 223 27.27 -0.71 5.50
N GLY A 224 26.91 -0.57 4.22
CA GLY A 224 27.46 0.47 3.35
C GLY A 224 26.92 1.86 3.66
N PHE A 225 25.62 1.96 3.99
CA PHE A 225 24.96 3.23 4.29
C PHE A 225 25.63 3.96 5.45
N ASN A 226 25.77 3.31 6.59
CA ASN A 226 26.45 3.90 7.76
C ASN A 226 27.96 3.73 7.68
N GLY A 227 28.47 2.55 7.33
CA GLY A 227 29.92 2.31 7.27
C GLY A 227 30.64 3.17 6.22
N GLY A 228 30.00 3.39 5.06
CA GLY A 228 30.53 4.24 3.98
C GLY A 228 30.48 5.74 4.26
N SER A 229 29.70 6.17 5.27
CA SER A 229 29.64 7.58 5.67
C SER A 229 30.86 8.03 6.47
N ALA A 230 31.78 7.12 6.78
CA ALA A 230 33.11 7.44 7.33
C ALA A 230 34.21 6.83 6.45
N PRO A 231 35.41 7.43 6.44
CA PRO A 231 36.58 6.82 5.83
C PRO A 231 36.88 5.46 6.44
N LEU A 232 37.36 4.51 5.62
CA LEU A 232 37.72 3.17 6.09
C LEU A 232 38.80 3.27 7.16
N GLY A 233 38.55 2.74 8.34
CA GLY A 233 39.45 2.78 9.48
C GLY A 233 38.96 1.97 10.68
N ALA A 234 39.60 2.14 11.82
CA ALA A 234 39.28 1.42 13.05
C ALA A 234 37.79 1.60 13.51
N GLN A 235 37.22 2.77 13.24
CA GLN A 235 35.82 3.06 13.60
C GLN A 235 34.81 2.28 12.74
N THR A 236 35.15 1.84 11.54
CA THR A 236 34.19 1.21 10.61
C THR A 236 33.53 0.00 11.24
N ALA A 237 34.30 -0.84 11.94
CA ALA A 237 33.74 -2.01 12.63
C ALA A 237 32.72 -1.62 13.71
N THR A 238 33.01 -0.59 14.52
CA THR A 238 32.12 -0.11 15.57
C THR A 238 30.83 0.48 14.98
N ILE A 239 30.96 1.26 13.89
CA ILE A 239 29.80 1.82 13.17
C ILE A 239 28.88 0.69 12.66
N VAL A 240 29.45 -0.35 12.07
CA VAL A 240 28.69 -1.51 11.56
C VAL A 240 28.03 -2.29 12.72
N ILE A 241 28.76 -2.52 13.82
CA ILE A 241 28.19 -3.18 15.02
C ILE A 241 27.01 -2.35 15.57
N ASN A 242 27.19 -1.04 15.76
CA ASN A 242 26.13 -0.15 16.25
C ASN A 242 24.90 -0.19 15.33
N THR A 243 25.13 -0.23 14.01
CA THR A 243 24.08 -0.31 13.01
C THR A 243 23.27 -1.59 13.13
N LEU A 244 23.93 -2.76 13.13
CA LEU A 244 23.24 -4.06 13.18
C LEU A 244 22.60 -4.30 14.55
N ASN A 245 23.23 -3.87 15.65
CA ASN A 245 22.63 -3.89 16.97
C ASN A 245 21.31 -3.12 17.01
N ALA A 246 21.31 -1.89 16.54
CA ALA A 246 20.11 -1.07 16.57
C ALA A 246 18.99 -1.68 15.72
N GLY A 247 19.30 -2.27 14.57
CA GLY A 247 18.32 -3.03 13.77
C GLY A 247 17.72 -4.21 14.56
N ALA A 248 18.55 -5.05 15.16
CA ALA A 248 18.11 -6.20 15.96
C ALA A 248 17.25 -5.76 17.17
N PHE A 249 17.74 -4.76 17.92
CA PHE A 249 17.01 -4.23 19.07
C PHE A 249 15.75 -3.44 18.68
N GLY A 250 15.65 -2.95 17.45
CA GLY A 250 14.43 -2.35 16.91
C GLY A 250 13.28 -3.36 16.85
N ALA A 251 13.51 -4.56 16.33
CA ALA A 251 12.53 -5.65 16.37
C ALA A 251 12.15 -6.03 17.81
N ILE A 252 13.16 -6.16 18.71
CA ILE A 252 12.93 -6.44 20.13
C ILE A 252 12.06 -5.33 20.75
N GLY A 253 12.33 -4.05 20.45
CA GLY A 253 11.54 -2.92 20.95
C GLY A 253 10.08 -2.99 20.54
N VAL A 254 9.78 -3.37 19.28
CA VAL A 254 8.42 -3.64 18.83
C VAL A 254 7.78 -4.75 19.66
N MET A 255 8.43 -5.90 19.77
CA MET A 255 7.89 -7.05 20.50
C MET A 255 7.61 -6.69 21.96
N MET A 256 8.58 -6.07 22.65
CA MET A 256 8.43 -5.67 24.06
C MET A 256 7.25 -4.71 24.26
N LEU A 257 7.14 -3.68 23.41
CA LEU A 257 6.06 -2.69 23.56
C LEU A 257 4.69 -3.30 23.24
N VAL A 258 4.58 -4.11 22.19
CA VAL A 258 3.30 -4.75 21.82
C VAL A 258 2.85 -5.75 22.89
N TRP A 259 3.77 -6.55 23.44
CA TRP A 259 3.44 -7.47 24.55
C TRP A 259 3.06 -6.72 25.84
N ALA A 260 3.77 -5.64 26.18
CA ALA A 260 3.41 -4.80 27.33
C ALA A 260 1.99 -4.22 27.19
N LEU A 261 1.56 -3.96 25.96
CA LEU A 261 0.21 -3.50 25.61
C LEU A 261 -0.79 -4.66 25.42
N ARG A 262 -0.41 -5.89 25.80
CA ARG A 262 -1.20 -7.13 25.70
C ARG A 262 -1.67 -7.43 24.27
N GLY A 263 -0.88 -7.03 23.27
CA GLY A 263 -1.10 -7.34 21.87
C GLY A 263 -0.26 -8.51 21.37
N VAL A 264 -0.51 -8.91 20.13
CA VAL A 264 0.33 -9.84 19.37
C VAL A 264 1.06 -9.04 18.30
N PRO A 265 2.41 -9.06 18.27
CA PRO A 265 3.18 -8.38 17.25
C PRO A 265 2.87 -8.99 15.88
N SER A 266 2.42 -8.16 14.93
CA SER A 266 2.25 -8.59 13.55
C SER A 266 3.59 -8.63 12.83
N ALA A 267 3.68 -9.42 11.75
CA ALA A 267 4.92 -9.59 10.99
C ALA A 267 5.43 -8.27 10.41
N ASP A 268 4.53 -7.45 9.85
CA ASP A 268 4.84 -6.13 9.30
C ASP A 268 5.41 -5.17 10.35
N LEU A 269 4.86 -5.17 11.58
CA LEU A 269 5.39 -4.35 12.68
C LEU A 269 6.79 -4.80 13.11
N ILE A 270 7.04 -6.11 13.20
CA ILE A 270 8.38 -6.62 13.57
C ILE A 270 9.41 -6.22 12.51
N LEU A 271 9.08 -6.43 11.23
CA LEU A 271 9.94 -6.10 10.10
C LEU A 271 10.20 -4.58 10.02
N ASN A 272 9.18 -3.76 10.18
CA ASN A 272 9.31 -2.32 10.29
C ASN A 272 10.10 -1.89 11.54
N GLY A 273 10.05 -2.68 12.61
CA GLY A 273 10.86 -2.47 13.82
C GLY A 273 12.36 -2.60 13.56
N VAL A 274 12.78 -3.60 12.76
CA VAL A 274 14.18 -3.70 12.29
C VAL A 274 14.59 -2.41 11.59
N LEU A 275 13.79 -1.97 10.63
CA LEU A 275 14.07 -0.75 9.85
C LEU A 275 14.05 0.50 10.75
N GLY A 276 13.10 0.60 11.69
CA GLY A 276 13.05 1.72 12.63
C GLY A 276 14.29 1.83 13.53
N GLY A 277 14.84 0.68 13.96
CA GLY A 277 16.10 0.64 14.68
C GLY A 277 17.29 1.10 13.82
N LEU A 278 17.36 0.62 12.58
CA LEU A 278 18.38 1.03 11.60
C LEU A 278 18.30 2.54 11.30
N VAL A 279 17.11 3.07 11.10
CA VAL A 279 16.88 4.51 10.89
C VAL A 279 17.31 5.33 12.11
N ALA A 280 16.94 4.89 13.31
CA ALA A 280 17.24 5.64 14.53
C ALA A 280 18.75 5.73 14.79
N ILE A 281 19.54 4.71 14.51
CA ILE A 281 20.99 4.73 14.74
C ILE A 281 21.77 5.55 13.69
N THR A 282 21.17 5.77 12.53
CA THR A 282 21.84 6.35 11.36
C THR A 282 22.44 7.74 11.61
N ALA A 283 21.84 8.57 12.50
CA ALA A 283 22.41 9.87 12.87
C ALA A 283 23.60 9.80 13.81
N SER A 284 23.83 8.67 14.50
CA SER A 284 24.76 8.62 15.64
C SER A 284 25.68 7.41 15.65
N ALA A 285 25.62 6.54 14.64
CA ALA A 285 26.37 5.27 14.63
C ALA A 285 27.87 5.42 14.89
N ASN A 286 28.46 6.55 14.53
CA ASN A 286 29.88 6.89 14.70
C ASN A 286 30.25 7.50 16.06
N VAL A 287 29.27 7.96 16.85
CA VAL A 287 29.51 8.76 18.06
C VAL A 287 28.88 8.19 19.31
N VAL A 288 28.27 7.01 19.23
CA VAL A 288 27.64 6.37 20.41
C VAL A 288 28.32 5.06 20.75
N SER A 289 28.24 4.66 22.01
CA SER A 289 28.72 3.37 22.49
C SER A 289 27.81 2.20 22.05
N ILE A 290 28.36 0.98 22.03
CA ILE A 290 27.59 -0.24 21.70
C ILE A 290 26.33 -0.40 22.60
N PRO A 291 26.37 -0.24 23.94
CA PRO A 291 25.15 -0.28 24.74
C PRO A 291 24.13 0.80 24.38
N ALA A 292 24.61 2.01 24.04
CA ALA A 292 23.70 3.08 23.60
C ALA A 292 23.01 2.74 22.28
N SER A 293 23.70 2.07 21.33
CA SER A 293 23.08 1.63 20.08
C SER A 293 21.92 0.65 20.29
N CYS A 294 22.01 -0.24 21.30
CA CYS A 294 20.92 -1.13 21.68
C CYS A 294 19.69 -0.35 22.19
N VAL A 295 19.91 0.66 23.05
CA VAL A 295 18.83 1.52 23.56
C VAL A 295 18.18 2.32 22.43
N ILE A 296 19.00 2.89 21.53
CA ILE A 296 18.50 3.65 20.37
C ILE A 296 17.65 2.73 19.48
N GLY A 297 18.08 1.49 19.26
CA GLY A 297 17.30 0.50 18.51
C GLY A 297 15.94 0.22 19.15
N LEU A 298 15.90 -0.07 20.48
CA LEU A 298 14.66 -0.28 21.23
C LEU A 298 13.69 0.91 21.08
N LEU A 299 14.21 2.12 21.22
CA LEU A 299 13.41 3.35 21.09
C LEU A 299 12.93 3.55 19.65
N GLY A 300 13.75 3.23 18.64
CA GLY A 300 13.38 3.26 17.22
C GLY A 300 12.23 2.30 16.92
N GLY A 301 12.30 1.06 17.40
CA GLY A 301 11.21 0.09 17.27
C GLY A 301 9.93 0.53 17.99
N ALA A 302 10.05 1.05 19.21
CA ALA A 302 8.92 1.59 19.95
C ALA A 302 8.27 2.77 19.21
N ALA A 303 9.07 3.64 18.60
CA ALA A 303 8.59 4.78 17.79
C ALA A 303 7.77 4.33 16.58
N VAL A 304 8.13 3.20 15.94
CA VAL A 304 7.33 2.60 14.85
C VAL A 304 5.93 2.22 15.35
N VAL A 305 5.83 1.55 16.50
CA VAL A 305 4.52 1.15 17.06
C VAL A 305 3.67 2.38 17.41
N VAL A 306 4.28 3.37 18.04
CA VAL A 306 3.59 4.62 18.41
C VAL A 306 3.14 5.37 17.16
N GLY A 307 4.03 5.54 16.18
CA GLY A 307 3.73 6.21 14.92
C GLY A 307 2.59 5.54 14.15
N THR A 308 2.60 4.22 14.02
CA THR A 308 1.53 3.47 13.36
C THR A 308 0.18 3.72 14.03
N ARG A 309 0.11 3.67 15.38
CA ARG A 309 -1.13 3.94 16.12
C ARG A 309 -1.61 5.38 15.98
N LEU A 310 -0.69 6.34 15.94
CA LEU A 310 -1.05 7.74 15.75
C LEU A 310 -1.59 8.00 14.34
N LEU A 311 -0.99 7.43 13.30
CA LEU A 311 -1.50 7.54 11.93
C LEU A 311 -2.90 6.91 11.81
N ASP A 312 -3.12 5.74 12.40
CA ASP A 312 -4.43 5.10 12.45
C ASP A 312 -5.48 6.00 13.15
N ARG A 313 -5.11 6.61 14.27
CA ARG A 313 -5.98 7.55 15.01
C ARG A 313 -6.30 8.81 14.20
N TRP A 314 -5.33 9.31 13.44
CA TRP A 314 -5.50 10.48 12.58
C TRP A 314 -6.12 10.13 11.22
N ARG A 315 -6.41 8.86 10.97
CA ARG A 315 -6.95 8.34 9.71
C ARG A 315 -6.06 8.66 8.51
N LEU A 316 -4.76 8.61 8.71
CA LEU A 316 -3.76 8.76 7.66
C LEU A 316 -3.33 7.37 7.18
N ASP A 317 -3.48 7.11 5.90
CA ASP A 317 -3.20 5.81 5.30
C ASP A 317 -1.81 5.78 4.68
N ASP A 318 -0.86 5.27 5.43
CA ASP A 318 0.48 4.94 4.97
C ASP A 318 0.51 3.45 4.58
N ALA A 319 0.77 3.17 3.30
CA ALA A 319 0.55 1.82 2.76
C ALA A 319 1.56 0.79 3.27
N VAL A 320 2.79 1.20 3.58
CA VAL A 320 3.88 0.30 3.99
C VAL A 320 4.47 0.64 5.37
N GLY A 321 3.98 1.70 6.02
CA GLY A 321 4.54 2.16 7.29
C GLY A 321 5.79 3.02 7.14
N ALA A 322 5.95 3.71 6.02
CA ALA A 322 7.11 4.57 5.73
C ALA A 322 7.24 5.72 6.74
N ILE A 323 6.14 6.37 7.12
CA ILE A 323 6.15 7.49 8.06
C ILE A 323 6.54 7.04 9.48
N PRO A 324 5.98 5.97 10.07
CA PRO A 324 6.45 5.43 11.35
C PRO A 324 7.94 5.06 11.35
N VAL A 325 8.41 4.36 10.31
CA VAL A 325 9.79 3.88 10.19
C VAL A 325 10.76 5.03 9.99
N HIS A 326 10.49 5.91 9.04
CA HIS A 326 11.46 6.93 8.63
C HIS A 326 11.26 8.27 9.36
N GLY A 327 10.01 8.63 9.68
CA GLY A 327 9.67 9.87 10.36
C GLY A 327 9.82 9.76 11.88
N PHE A 328 9.03 8.90 12.52
CA PHE A 328 9.05 8.78 13.98
C PHE A 328 10.38 8.25 14.49
N ALA A 329 10.92 7.17 13.90
CA ALA A 329 12.22 6.65 14.31
C ALA A 329 13.37 7.59 13.92
N GLY A 330 13.24 8.35 12.81
CA GLY A 330 14.20 9.37 12.43
C GLY A 330 14.33 10.50 13.45
N VAL A 331 13.20 11.04 13.93
CA VAL A 331 13.19 12.04 15.03
C VAL A 331 13.85 11.46 16.29
N VAL A 332 13.46 10.24 16.67
CA VAL A 332 14.06 9.57 17.84
C VAL A 332 15.57 9.45 17.66
N GLY A 333 16.05 9.05 16.49
CA GLY A 333 17.48 8.91 16.20
C GLY A 333 18.24 10.21 16.35
N VAL A 334 17.74 11.29 15.74
CA VAL A 334 18.40 12.60 15.84
C VAL A 334 18.42 13.12 17.29
N VAL A 335 17.31 12.98 18.04
CA VAL A 335 17.29 13.37 19.45
C VAL A 335 18.24 12.51 20.30
N CYS A 336 18.27 11.21 20.05
CA CYS A 336 19.18 10.27 20.73
C CYS A 336 20.65 10.59 20.43
N THR A 337 21.00 11.14 19.26
CA THR A 337 22.34 11.65 18.98
C THR A 337 22.76 12.69 20.01
N GLY A 338 21.88 13.65 20.32
CA GLY A 338 22.12 14.65 21.35
C GLY A 338 22.31 14.04 22.75
N LEU A 339 21.50 13.03 23.07
CA LEU A 339 21.47 12.44 24.42
C LEU A 339 22.63 11.44 24.67
N PHE A 340 23.03 10.66 23.67
CA PHE A 340 23.92 9.51 23.84
C PHE A 340 25.28 9.66 23.16
N ALA A 341 25.58 10.77 22.43
CA ALA A 341 26.89 11.02 21.86
C ALA A 341 27.99 10.92 22.93
N ASP A 342 29.15 10.35 22.60
CA ASP A 342 30.29 10.23 23.48
C ASP A 342 30.68 11.58 24.08
N ALA A 343 30.98 11.61 25.37
CA ALA A 343 31.24 12.86 26.08
C ALA A 343 32.58 13.50 25.64
N THR A 344 33.57 12.67 25.38
CA THR A 344 34.91 13.13 24.93
C THR A 344 34.79 13.69 23.52
N TRP A 345 34.15 12.94 22.61
CA TRP A 345 33.90 13.42 21.26
C TRP A 345 33.14 14.76 21.26
N LEU A 346 32.09 14.88 22.11
CA LEU A 346 31.32 16.10 22.20
C LEU A 346 32.13 17.29 22.68
N ALA A 347 32.97 17.09 23.69
CA ALA A 347 33.84 18.13 24.23
C ALA A 347 34.95 18.56 23.25
N GLU A 348 35.61 17.59 22.60
CA GLU A 348 36.75 17.85 21.72
C GLU A 348 36.34 18.31 20.32
N THR A 349 35.29 17.70 19.75
CA THR A 349 34.88 17.95 18.35
C THR A 349 33.84 19.06 18.23
N LYS A 350 32.82 19.04 19.09
CA LYS A 350 31.73 20.02 19.01
C LYS A 350 31.94 21.21 19.93
N GLN A 351 32.74 21.04 21.00
CA GLN A 351 32.96 22.05 22.04
C GLN A 351 31.68 22.61 22.64
N MET A 352 30.70 21.71 22.81
CA MET A 352 29.34 22.03 23.30
C MET A 352 29.00 21.24 24.55
N THR A 353 28.15 21.81 25.39
CA THR A 353 27.49 21.04 26.45
C THR A 353 26.45 20.10 25.84
N ARG A 354 26.20 18.97 26.51
CA ARG A 354 25.18 18.00 26.06
C ARG A 354 23.81 18.65 25.85
N ALA A 355 23.39 19.54 26.76
CA ALA A 355 22.12 20.25 26.65
C ALA A 355 22.05 21.13 25.40
N HIS A 356 23.12 21.87 25.13
CA HIS A 356 23.21 22.71 23.92
C HIS A 356 23.17 21.85 22.67
N PHE A 357 23.99 20.79 22.61
CA PHE A 357 24.04 19.89 21.46
C PHE A 357 22.68 19.22 21.21
N THR A 358 21.99 18.73 22.28
CA THR A 358 20.65 18.17 22.15
C THR A 358 19.65 19.19 21.61
N THR A 359 19.73 20.45 22.06
CA THR A 359 18.89 21.53 21.53
C THR A 359 19.11 21.76 20.05
N VAL A 360 20.36 21.75 19.58
CA VAL A 360 20.69 21.87 18.15
C VAL A 360 20.11 20.70 17.35
N GLN A 361 20.17 19.48 17.89
CA GLN A 361 19.57 18.30 17.26
C GLN A 361 18.05 18.42 17.14
N ILE A 362 17.38 18.94 18.16
CA ILE A 362 15.91 19.20 18.13
C ILE A 362 15.59 20.28 17.09
N ILE A 363 16.35 21.39 17.04
CA ILE A 363 16.19 22.44 16.03
C ILE A 363 16.30 21.87 14.62
N GLY A 364 17.31 21.02 14.37
CA GLY A 364 17.50 20.36 13.07
C GLY A 364 16.34 19.44 12.70
N SER A 365 15.79 18.69 13.67
CA SER A 365 14.61 17.85 13.45
C SER A 365 13.38 18.68 13.07
N ILE A 366 13.12 19.78 13.78
CA ILE A 366 12.01 20.69 13.49
C ILE A 366 12.19 21.33 12.12
N ALA A 367 13.40 21.80 11.80
CA ALA A 367 13.71 22.39 10.51
C ALA A 367 13.49 21.38 9.36
N CYS A 368 13.92 20.11 9.56
CA CYS A 368 13.68 19.03 8.60
C CYS A 368 12.19 18.81 8.35
N ILE A 369 11.40 18.66 9.41
CA ILE A 369 9.96 18.44 9.32
C ILE A 369 9.29 19.61 8.59
N ALA A 370 9.59 20.84 9.01
CA ALA A 370 8.99 22.04 8.42
C ALA A 370 9.33 22.15 6.91
N TRP A 371 10.60 21.95 6.56
CA TRP A 371 11.05 21.98 5.17
C TRP A 371 10.46 20.84 4.35
N ALA A 372 10.60 19.60 4.79
CA ALA A 372 10.16 18.41 4.04
C ALA A 372 8.66 18.39 3.83
N PHE A 373 7.87 18.69 4.89
CA PHE A 373 6.42 18.75 4.78
C PHE A 373 5.97 19.94 3.94
N GLY A 374 6.50 21.14 4.21
CA GLY A 374 6.08 22.36 3.51
C GLY A 374 6.41 22.34 2.02
N SER A 375 7.67 22.04 1.67
CA SER A 375 8.10 21.93 0.27
C SER A 375 7.48 20.71 -0.44
N GLY A 376 7.34 19.58 0.27
CA GLY A 376 6.64 18.40 -0.24
C GLY A 376 5.18 18.70 -0.53
N TRP A 377 4.46 19.34 0.39
CA TRP A 377 3.05 19.74 0.17
C TRP A 377 2.92 20.68 -1.05
N LEU A 378 3.82 21.66 -1.16
CA LEU A 378 3.84 22.57 -2.31
C LEU A 378 4.10 21.79 -3.62
N LEU A 379 5.09 20.88 -3.62
CA LEU A 379 5.42 20.05 -4.78
C LEU A 379 4.21 19.20 -5.21
N TRP A 380 3.55 18.49 -4.27
CA TRP A 380 2.33 17.72 -4.58
C TRP A 380 1.24 18.59 -5.18
N LYS A 381 1.02 19.81 -4.64
CA LYS A 381 0.03 20.75 -5.19
C LYS A 381 0.39 21.27 -6.57
N LEU A 382 1.67 21.54 -6.84
CA LEU A 382 2.15 21.97 -8.15
C LEU A 382 1.99 20.87 -9.20
N VAL A 383 2.41 19.65 -8.88
CA VAL A 383 2.22 18.49 -9.78
C VAL A 383 0.74 18.25 -10.04
N GLY A 384 -0.12 18.42 -9.03
CA GLY A 384 -1.56 18.27 -9.16
C GLY A 384 -2.26 19.32 -10.04
N LYS A 385 -1.58 20.45 -10.36
CA LYS A 385 -2.08 21.39 -11.37
C LYS A 385 -1.83 20.92 -12.81
N GLY A 386 -0.78 20.12 -13.02
CA GLY A 386 -0.39 19.63 -14.34
C GLY A 386 -0.90 18.23 -14.67
N THR A 387 -1.15 17.40 -13.67
CA THR A 387 -1.64 16.02 -13.86
C THR A 387 -2.49 15.56 -12.70
N SER A 388 -3.36 14.56 -12.92
CA SER A 388 -4.10 13.91 -11.84
C SER A 388 -3.12 13.17 -10.90
N LEU A 389 -3.21 13.46 -9.60
CA LEU A 389 -2.35 12.82 -8.60
C LEU A 389 -2.81 11.41 -8.24
N ARG A 390 -4.12 11.18 -8.23
CA ARG A 390 -4.75 9.95 -7.77
C ARG A 390 -5.49 9.27 -8.90
N ILE A 391 -5.45 7.94 -8.92
CA ILE A 391 -6.26 7.11 -9.81
C ILE A 391 -7.74 7.20 -9.43
N GLY A 392 -8.62 6.94 -10.42
CA GLY A 392 -10.06 6.88 -10.21
C GLY A 392 -10.50 5.66 -9.38
N PRO A 393 -11.73 5.69 -8.80
CA PRO A 393 -12.23 4.57 -8.00
C PRO A 393 -12.27 3.23 -8.76
N ASP A 394 -12.66 3.25 -10.03
CA ASP A 394 -12.70 2.05 -10.88
C ASP A 394 -11.28 1.52 -11.17
N GLU A 395 -10.32 2.40 -11.43
CA GLU A 395 -8.91 2.05 -11.61
C GLU A 395 -8.32 1.45 -10.31
N GLU A 396 -8.67 2.02 -9.14
CA GLU A 396 -8.25 1.51 -7.84
C GLU A 396 -8.89 0.13 -7.54
N ALA A 397 -10.14 -0.09 -7.96
CA ALA A 397 -10.82 -1.38 -7.83
C ALA A 397 -10.16 -2.46 -8.70
N VAL A 398 -9.88 -2.16 -9.96
CA VAL A 398 -9.20 -3.08 -10.89
C VAL A 398 -7.75 -3.32 -10.47
N GLY A 399 -7.01 -2.26 -10.10
CA GLY A 399 -5.61 -2.30 -9.71
C GLY A 399 -4.68 -1.64 -10.72
N MET A 400 -3.55 -1.13 -10.19
CA MET A 400 -2.63 -0.29 -10.96
C MET A 400 -1.74 -1.07 -11.93
N ASN A 401 -1.53 -2.38 -11.71
CA ASN A 401 -0.80 -3.22 -12.67
C ASN A 401 -1.48 -3.19 -14.03
N TYR A 402 -2.80 -3.29 -14.06
CA TYR A 402 -3.57 -3.22 -15.30
C TYR A 402 -3.89 -1.79 -15.71
N SER A 403 -4.39 -0.94 -14.81
CA SER A 403 -4.90 0.38 -15.19
C SER A 403 -3.80 1.29 -15.75
N GLU A 404 -2.58 1.21 -15.25
CA GLU A 404 -1.46 2.06 -15.67
C GLU A 404 -0.47 1.36 -16.61
N HIS A 405 -0.26 0.03 -16.48
CA HIS A 405 0.77 -0.69 -17.23
C HIS A 405 0.22 -1.76 -18.17
N LYS A 406 -1.11 -2.00 -18.17
CA LYS A 406 -1.77 -3.02 -18.99
C LYS A 406 -1.22 -4.44 -18.77
N VAL A 407 -0.66 -4.69 -17.58
CA VAL A 407 -0.20 -6.02 -17.21
C VAL A 407 -1.41 -6.84 -16.79
N GLU A 408 -1.71 -7.88 -17.55
CA GLU A 408 -2.76 -8.84 -17.27
C GLU A 408 -2.21 -9.97 -16.40
N GLU A 409 -2.70 -10.08 -15.18
CA GLU A 409 -2.31 -11.14 -14.25
C GLU A 409 -3.40 -12.22 -14.16
N PRO A 410 -3.06 -13.51 -14.15
CA PRO A 410 -4.04 -14.60 -14.11
C PRO A 410 -5.03 -14.50 -12.95
N LEU A 411 -4.58 -14.12 -11.75
CA LEU A 411 -5.46 -13.93 -10.58
C LEU A 411 -6.43 -12.76 -10.76
N GLN A 412 -5.99 -11.68 -11.42
CA GLN A 412 -6.83 -10.53 -11.72
C GLN A 412 -7.89 -10.88 -12.77
N GLN A 413 -7.52 -11.65 -13.80
CA GLN A 413 -8.44 -12.15 -14.81
C GLN A 413 -9.52 -13.05 -14.18
N LEU A 414 -9.13 -13.96 -13.27
CA LEU A 414 -10.07 -14.78 -12.51
C LEU A 414 -11.02 -13.94 -11.67
N THR A 415 -10.50 -12.92 -10.97
CA THR A 415 -11.31 -12.01 -10.15
C THR A 415 -12.30 -11.24 -11.01
N GLN A 416 -11.87 -10.72 -12.17
CA GLN A 416 -12.74 -10.01 -13.10
C GLN A 416 -13.82 -10.93 -13.67
N ALA A 417 -13.48 -12.17 -14.01
CA ALA A 417 -14.44 -13.17 -14.49
C ALA A 417 -15.55 -13.45 -13.46
N VAL A 418 -15.20 -13.53 -12.16
CA VAL A 418 -16.17 -13.69 -11.07
C VAL A 418 -17.07 -12.47 -10.96
N VAL A 419 -16.51 -11.26 -11.00
CA VAL A 419 -17.26 -10.00 -10.92
C VAL A 419 -18.21 -9.85 -12.12
N ASP A 420 -17.75 -10.13 -13.34
CA ASP A 420 -18.56 -10.05 -14.56
C ASP A 420 -19.71 -11.07 -14.54
N SER A 421 -19.43 -12.27 -14.05
CA SER A 421 -20.48 -13.29 -13.86
C SER A 421 -21.50 -12.87 -12.80
N ALA A 422 -21.04 -12.32 -11.66
CA ALA A 422 -21.92 -11.82 -10.61
C ALA A 422 -22.86 -10.71 -11.12
N ASN A 423 -22.33 -9.85 -12.02
CA ASN A 423 -23.11 -8.77 -12.63
C ASN A 423 -23.92 -9.17 -13.87
N GLY A 424 -23.96 -10.48 -14.21
CA GLY A 424 -24.71 -10.98 -15.37
C GLY A 424 -24.12 -10.59 -16.73
N ARG A 425 -22.88 -10.09 -16.77
CA ARG A 425 -22.28 -9.52 -17.98
C ARG A 425 -21.63 -10.54 -18.93
N ARG A 426 -21.33 -11.78 -18.47
CA ARG A 426 -20.77 -12.88 -19.30
C ARG A 426 -20.97 -14.25 -18.65
N ASP A 427 -21.22 -15.27 -19.49
CA ASP A 427 -20.84 -16.67 -19.20
C ASP A 427 -19.32 -16.75 -19.41
N ALA A 428 -18.54 -16.42 -18.39
CA ALA A 428 -17.09 -16.34 -18.51
C ALA A 428 -16.49 -17.76 -18.68
N GLN A 429 -15.82 -18.00 -19.78
CA GLN A 429 -14.96 -19.17 -19.93
C GLN A 429 -13.65 -18.94 -19.14
N VAL A 430 -13.75 -19.07 -17.83
CA VAL A 430 -12.63 -18.83 -16.89
C VAL A 430 -11.45 -19.78 -17.16
N LEU A 431 -11.72 -20.99 -17.70
CA LEU A 431 -10.67 -21.98 -18.02
C LEU A 431 -9.75 -21.56 -19.18
N ASP A 432 -10.23 -20.75 -20.12
CA ASP A 432 -9.41 -20.30 -21.23
C ASP A 432 -8.37 -19.24 -20.78
N LEU A 433 -8.59 -18.61 -19.63
CA LEU A 433 -7.71 -17.60 -19.06
C LEU A 433 -6.51 -18.22 -18.30
N VAL A 434 -6.68 -19.43 -17.73
CA VAL A 434 -5.64 -20.10 -16.92
C VAL A 434 -5.67 -21.60 -17.18
N ARG A 435 -5.16 -22.01 -18.35
CA ARG A 435 -5.14 -23.44 -18.73
C ARG A 435 -4.12 -24.26 -17.93
N ASP A 436 -2.95 -23.66 -17.69
CA ASP A 436 -1.81 -24.34 -17.07
C ASP A 436 -1.24 -23.48 -15.94
N GLY A 437 -0.86 -24.09 -14.82
CA GLY A 437 -0.21 -23.43 -13.70
C GLY A 437 -0.90 -23.62 -12.35
N GLU A 438 -0.35 -22.99 -11.31
CA GLU A 438 -0.80 -23.11 -9.92
C GLU A 438 -2.26 -22.68 -9.69
N LEU A 439 -2.78 -21.78 -10.51
CA LEU A 439 -4.16 -21.28 -10.40
C LEU A 439 -5.20 -22.11 -11.18
N ALA A 440 -4.77 -23.13 -11.95
CA ALA A 440 -5.69 -23.96 -12.73
C ALA A 440 -6.75 -24.70 -11.88
N PRO A 441 -6.44 -25.24 -10.69
CA PRO A 441 -7.46 -25.83 -9.81
C PRO A 441 -8.50 -24.80 -9.35
N LEU A 442 -8.06 -23.58 -9.00
CA LEU A 442 -8.94 -22.48 -8.58
C LEU A 442 -9.83 -22.03 -9.75
N ALA A 443 -9.28 -21.88 -10.94
CA ALA A 443 -10.02 -21.53 -12.15
C ALA A 443 -11.12 -22.55 -12.45
N ARG A 444 -10.83 -23.86 -12.35
CA ARG A 444 -11.83 -24.92 -12.51
C ARG A 444 -12.96 -24.83 -11.48
N SER A 445 -12.63 -24.59 -10.21
CA SER A 445 -13.61 -24.45 -9.13
C SER A 445 -14.51 -23.21 -9.35
N ILE A 446 -13.93 -22.09 -9.73
CA ILE A 446 -14.67 -20.86 -10.06
C ILE A 446 -15.61 -21.10 -11.25
N GLN A 447 -15.13 -21.74 -12.30
CA GLN A 447 -15.95 -22.04 -13.47
C GLN A 447 -17.13 -22.99 -13.16
N ALA A 448 -16.90 -23.98 -12.30
CA ALA A 448 -17.97 -24.86 -11.85
C ALA A 448 -19.04 -24.07 -11.06
N LEU A 449 -18.64 -23.13 -10.20
CA LEU A 449 -19.55 -22.24 -9.49
C LEU A 449 -20.34 -21.33 -10.44
N ILE A 450 -19.67 -20.72 -11.41
CA ILE A 450 -20.32 -19.85 -12.42
C ILE A 450 -21.34 -20.64 -13.23
N ARG A 451 -20.99 -21.85 -13.70
CA ARG A 451 -21.93 -22.73 -14.43
C ARG A 451 -23.15 -23.07 -13.58
N ARG A 452 -22.93 -23.51 -12.34
CA ARG A 452 -24.03 -23.83 -11.40
C ARG A 452 -24.97 -22.62 -11.17
N GLN A 453 -24.39 -21.44 -11.04
CA GLN A 453 -25.17 -20.21 -10.88
C GLN A 453 -25.96 -19.85 -12.15
N ALA A 454 -25.37 -20.03 -13.33
CA ALA A 454 -26.04 -19.81 -14.61
C ALA A 454 -27.20 -20.80 -14.81
N GLU A 455 -27.00 -22.09 -14.46
CA GLU A 455 -28.05 -23.11 -14.48
C GLU A 455 -29.21 -22.75 -13.55
N GLN A 456 -28.91 -22.33 -12.32
CA GLN A 456 -29.95 -21.88 -11.36
C GLN A 456 -30.74 -20.67 -11.90
N ARG A 457 -30.08 -19.72 -12.56
CA ARG A 457 -30.77 -18.58 -13.19
C ARG A 457 -31.67 -19.00 -14.33
N ARG A 458 -31.19 -19.91 -15.20
CA ARG A 458 -32.01 -20.47 -16.31
C ARG A 458 -33.25 -21.20 -15.79
N GLU A 459 -33.08 -22.01 -14.76
CA GLU A 459 -34.22 -22.71 -14.11
C GLU A 459 -35.21 -21.72 -13.50
N SER A 460 -34.71 -20.69 -12.79
CA SER A 460 -35.56 -19.63 -12.23
C SER A 460 -36.34 -18.85 -13.31
N ALA A 461 -35.69 -18.58 -14.45
CA ALA A 461 -36.35 -17.95 -15.59
C ALA A 461 -37.44 -18.86 -16.22
N ASN A 462 -37.15 -20.15 -16.39
CA ASN A 462 -38.14 -21.12 -16.89
C ASN A 462 -39.36 -21.21 -15.96
N TRP A 463 -39.14 -21.22 -14.63
CA TRP A 463 -40.21 -21.17 -13.64
C TRP A 463 -41.08 -19.93 -13.77
N ALA A 464 -40.48 -18.76 -14.01
CA ALA A 464 -41.20 -17.51 -14.21
C ALA A 464 -42.12 -17.57 -15.46
N VAL A 465 -41.66 -18.24 -16.51
CA VAL A 465 -42.46 -18.47 -17.73
C VAL A 465 -43.64 -19.41 -17.43
N THR A 466 -43.37 -20.57 -16.81
CA THR A 466 -44.41 -21.53 -16.45
C THR A 466 -45.48 -20.95 -15.53
N LEU A 467 -45.06 -20.15 -14.52
CA LEU A 467 -46.03 -19.46 -13.65
C LEU A 467 -46.84 -18.39 -14.40
N GLY A 468 -46.23 -17.74 -15.41
CA GLY A 468 -46.89 -16.80 -16.30
C GLY A 468 -47.96 -17.47 -17.18
N GLU A 469 -47.68 -18.68 -17.68
CA GLU A 469 -48.62 -19.49 -18.46
C GLU A 469 -49.80 -19.97 -17.59
N VAL A 470 -49.53 -20.52 -16.40
CA VAL A 470 -50.54 -20.91 -15.43
C VAL A 470 -51.47 -19.73 -15.08
N ARG A 471 -50.90 -18.54 -14.88
CA ARG A 471 -51.65 -17.32 -14.64
C ARG A 471 -52.56 -16.97 -15.84
N SER A 472 -52.02 -17.02 -17.06
CA SER A 472 -52.79 -16.72 -18.28
C SER A 472 -54.01 -17.64 -18.40
N MET A 473 -53.82 -18.94 -18.16
CA MET A 473 -54.93 -19.91 -18.15
C MET A 473 -55.99 -19.55 -17.12
N LEU A 474 -55.61 -19.26 -15.86
CA LEU A 474 -56.51 -18.87 -14.79
C LEU A 474 -57.26 -17.56 -15.05
N THR A 475 -56.64 -16.61 -15.77
CA THR A 475 -57.28 -15.32 -16.12
C THR A 475 -58.23 -15.45 -17.31
N GLN A 476 -57.95 -16.32 -18.26
CA GLN A 476 -58.82 -16.61 -19.40
C GLN A 476 -60.14 -17.23 -18.96
N GLU A 477 -60.15 -18.12 -17.94
CA GLU A 477 -61.35 -18.68 -17.36
C GLU A 477 -62.26 -17.66 -16.66
N GLN A 478 -61.69 -16.61 -16.05
CA GLN A 478 -62.45 -15.51 -15.45
C GLN A 478 -63.34 -14.75 -16.46
N HIS A 479 -62.93 -14.70 -17.75
CA HIS A 479 -63.63 -13.95 -18.79
C HIS A 479 -64.62 -14.81 -19.59
N ALA A 480 -64.54 -16.15 -19.49
CA ALA A 480 -65.40 -17.09 -20.19
C ALA A 480 -66.66 -17.45 -19.35
N GLY A 481 -67.45 -16.47 -19.00
CA GLY A 481 -68.66 -16.67 -18.20
C GLY A 481 -69.62 -17.66 -18.78
N GLY A 482 -69.92 -18.71 -18.08
CA GLY A 482 -71.23 -19.33 -18.01
C GLY A 482 -71.58 -20.52 -18.91
N THR A 483 -70.76 -20.99 -19.88
CA THR A 483 -71.19 -22.13 -20.76
C THR A 483 -70.16 -23.30 -20.84
N ALA A 484 -69.03 -23.22 -20.19
CA ALA A 484 -67.96 -24.18 -20.33
C ALA A 484 -67.58 -24.99 -19.07
N ALA A 485 -68.56 -25.25 -18.17
CA ALA A 485 -68.29 -25.95 -16.90
C ALA A 485 -67.71 -27.38 -17.03
N ARG A 486 -67.75 -27.99 -18.21
CA ARG A 486 -67.17 -29.32 -18.44
C ARG A 486 -65.76 -29.22 -19.03
N GLU A 487 -65.46 -28.24 -19.89
CA GLU A 487 -64.11 -27.96 -20.40
C GLU A 487 -63.21 -27.37 -19.33
N SER A 488 -63.72 -26.44 -18.52
CA SER A 488 -63.01 -25.86 -17.36
C SER A 488 -62.53 -26.90 -16.34
N ARG A 489 -63.21 -28.04 -16.19
CA ARG A 489 -62.81 -29.11 -15.27
C ARG A 489 -61.52 -29.81 -15.76
N SER A 490 -61.35 -30.01 -17.09
CA SER A 490 -60.15 -30.60 -17.67
C SER A 490 -58.94 -29.66 -17.48
N GLU A 491 -59.14 -28.37 -17.83
CA GLU A 491 -58.05 -27.36 -17.75
C GLU A 491 -57.60 -27.10 -16.30
N LEU A 492 -58.50 -27.07 -15.32
CA LEU A 492 -58.16 -26.95 -13.89
C LEU A 492 -57.45 -28.21 -13.37
N THR A 493 -57.73 -29.37 -13.94
CA THR A 493 -57.05 -30.62 -13.60
C THR A 493 -55.61 -30.60 -14.15
N ASP A 494 -55.43 -30.14 -15.38
CA ASP A 494 -54.11 -30.02 -16.02
C ASP A 494 -53.24 -28.96 -15.29
N ALA A 495 -53.83 -27.82 -14.89
CA ALA A 495 -53.16 -26.81 -14.06
C ALA A 495 -52.76 -27.36 -12.69
N ARG A 496 -53.59 -28.22 -12.07
CA ARG A 496 -53.27 -28.88 -10.82
C ARG A 496 -52.11 -29.86 -10.95
N GLU A 497 -52.05 -30.64 -12.04
CA GLU A 497 -50.93 -31.55 -12.30
C GLU A 497 -49.62 -30.78 -12.52
N ALA A 498 -49.65 -29.69 -13.29
CA ALA A 498 -48.49 -28.83 -13.49
C ALA A 498 -47.97 -28.23 -12.18
N ILE A 499 -48.86 -27.77 -11.30
CA ILE A 499 -48.48 -27.21 -9.99
C ILE A 499 -47.96 -28.32 -9.05
N ALA A 500 -48.47 -29.52 -9.10
CA ALA A 500 -47.97 -30.64 -8.32
C ALA A 500 -46.56 -31.09 -8.76
N ASP A 501 -46.28 -31.02 -10.06
CA ASP A 501 -44.93 -31.31 -10.58
C ASP A 501 -43.93 -30.24 -10.16
N VAL A 502 -44.33 -28.97 -10.09
CA VAL A 502 -43.53 -27.88 -9.49
C VAL A 502 -43.25 -28.20 -8.02
N GLY A 503 -44.25 -28.65 -7.27
CA GLY A 503 -44.09 -29.05 -5.87
C GLY A 503 -43.05 -30.13 -5.65
N LYS A 504 -43.09 -31.21 -6.47
CA LYS A 504 -42.12 -32.32 -6.40
C LYS A 504 -40.68 -31.87 -6.68
N LEU A 505 -40.49 -30.94 -7.59
CA LEU A 505 -39.15 -30.39 -7.93
C LEU A 505 -38.61 -29.50 -6.81
N LEU A 506 -39.46 -28.65 -6.20
CA LEU A 506 -39.10 -27.81 -5.06
C LEU A 506 -38.79 -28.63 -3.79
N GLU A 507 -39.50 -29.76 -3.58
CA GLU A 507 -39.20 -30.68 -2.47
C GLU A 507 -37.83 -31.31 -2.57
N ARG A 508 -37.35 -31.66 -3.75
CA ARG A 508 -35.99 -32.17 -3.97
C ARG A 508 -34.89 -31.14 -3.66
N ARG A 509 -35.19 -29.84 -3.72
CA ARG A 509 -34.24 -28.73 -3.46
C ARG A 509 -34.37 -28.10 -2.07
N ARG A 510 -35.37 -28.47 -1.27
CA ARG A 510 -35.71 -27.85 0.04
C ARG A 510 -34.53 -27.80 1.00
N LEU A 511 -33.58 -28.75 0.93
CA LEU A 511 -32.43 -28.83 1.83
C LEU A 511 -31.25 -27.93 1.41
N GLU A 512 -31.23 -27.41 0.18
CA GLU A 512 -30.12 -26.66 -0.37
C GLU A 512 -30.37 -25.14 -0.54
N ASP A 513 -31.66 -24.72 -0.53
CA ASP A 513 -32.05 -23.32 -0.75
C ASP A 513 -33.22 -22.88 0.13
N PRO A 514 -33.00 -21.89 1.04
CA PRO A 514 -34.09 -21.34 1.87
C PRO A 514 -35.26 -20.75 1.06
N THR A 515 -35.02 -20.26 -0.16
CA THR A 515 -36.07 -19.76 -1.06
C THR A 515 -36.96 -20.88 -1.61
N ALA A 516 -36.41 -22.06 -1.82
CA ALA A 516 -37.18 -23.24 -2.24
C ALA A 516 -38.19 -23.66 -1.19
N ALA A 517 -37.93 -23.47 0.08
CA ALA A 517 -38.88 -23.76 1.16
C ALA A 517 -40.08 -22.81 1.15
N VAL A 518 -39.87 -21.51 0.94
CA VAL A 518 -40.97 -20.51 0.84
C VAL A 518 -41.79 -20.74 -0.41
N LEU A 519 -41.15 -21.09 -1.53
CA LEU A 519 -41.84 -21.44 -2.78
C LEU A 519 -42.68 -22.71 -2.65
N LEU A 520 -42.16 -23.71 -1.95
CA LEU A 520 -42.88 -24.96 -1.69
C LEU A 520 -44.16 -24.73 -0.85
N ASP A 521 -44.08 -23.88 0.17
CA ASP A 521 -45.27 -23.54 0.98
C ASP A 521 -46.32 -22.79 0.15
N LEU A 522 -45.90 -21.96 -0.79
CA LEU A 522 -46.81 -21.25 -1.70
C LEU A 522 -47.45 -22.19 -2.72
N VAL A 523 -46.68 -23.11 -3.29
CA VAL A 523 -47.17 -24.17 -4.20
C VAL A 523 -48.17 -25.05 -3.49
N ARG A 524 -47.89 -25.49 -2.29
CA ARG A 524 -48.85 -26.27 -1.46
C ARG A 524 -50.11 -25.49 -1.11
N MET A 525 -50.01 -24.17 -0.96
CA MET A 525 -51.19 -23.32 -0.77
C MET A 525 -52.03 -23.21 -2.05
N LEU A 526 -51.40 -23.13 -3.22
CA LEU A 526 -52.06 -23.11 -4.52
C LEU A 526 -52.71 -24.45 -4.85
N GLU A 527 -52.04 -25.59 -4.58
CA GLU A 527 -52.61 -26.93 -4.70
C GLU A 527 -53.91 -27.05 -3.86
N ARG A 528 -53.88 -26.68 -2.58
CA ARG A 528 -55.04 -26.70 -1.70
C ARG A 528 -56.19 -25.82 -2.19
N ARG A 529 -55.88 -24.67 -2.80
CA ARG A 529 -56.91 -23.78 -3.38
C ARG A 529 -57.52 -24.32 -4.66
N LEU A 530 -56.71 -24.96 -5.51
CA LEU A 530 -57.19 -25.65 -6.72
C LEU A 530 -58.01 -26.88 -6.39
N ASP A 531 -57.61 -27.68 -5.39
CA ASP A 531 -58.40 -28.80 -4.89
C ASP A 531 -59.77 -28.31 -4.32
N ALA A 532 -59.76 -27.19 -3.60
CA ALA A 532 -61.01 -26.58 -3.08
C ALA A 532 -61.89 -26.01 -4.20
N ALA A 533 -61.28 -25.45 -5.26
CA ALA A 533 -62.01 -24.96 -6.44
C ALA A 533 -62.61 -26.12 -7.25
N LEU A 534 -61.84 -27.20 -7.48
CA LEU A 534 -62.33 -28.42 -8.14
C LEU A 534 -63.47 -29.09 -7.36
N ALA A 535 -63.41 -29.09 -6.02
CA ALA A 535 -64.44 -29.61 -5.15
C ALA A 535 -65.71 -28.72 -5.08
N ALA A 536 -65.56 -27.43 -5.37
CA ALA A 536 -66.67 -26.45 -5.32
C ALA A 536 -67.30 -26.14 -6.69
N LEU A 537 -66.84 -26.79 -7.76
CA LEU A 537 -67.41 -26.65 -9.12
C LEU A 537 -68.92 -26.76 -9.26
N PRO A 538 -69.64 -27.40 -8.36
CA PRO A 538 -71.12 -27.35 -8.37
C PRO A 538 -71.73 -26.03 -7.82
N ARG A 539 -70.90 -25.08 -7.31
CA ARG A 539 -71.31 -23.77 -6.77
C ARG A 539 -70.43 -22.64 -7.37
N ILE A 540 -70.62 -22.43 -8.67
CA ILE A 540 -69.65 -21.72 -9.56
C ILE A 540 -69.40 -20.25 -9.20
N ASP A 541 -70.37 -19.48 -8.70
CA ASP A 541 -70.25 -18.00 -8.64
C ASP A 541 -69.41 -17.43 -7.49
N ARG A 542 -69.13 -18.20 -6.43
CA ARG A 542 -68.28 -17.69 -5.31
C ARG A 542 -66.85 -18.20 -5.28
N SER A 543 -66.47 -19.15 -6.12
CA SER A 543 -65.15 -19.74 -6.14
C SER A 543 -64.20 -19.01 -7.10
N LEU A 544 -64.69 -18.38 -8.15
CA LEU A 544 -63.89 -17.58 -9.11
C LEU A 544 -63.28 -16.32 -8.47
N GLU A 545 -64.00 -15.62 -7.58
CA GLU A 545 -63.43 -14.47 -6.83
C GLU A 545 -62.25 -14.83 -5.92
N ARG A 546 -62.21 -16.08 -5.39
CA ARG A 546 -61.11 -16.56 -4.54
C ARG A 546 -59.87 -16.97 -5.34
N VAL A 547 -60.04 -17.40 -6.58
CA VAL A 547 -58.92 -17.69 -7.51
C VAL A 547 -58.31 -16.39 -7.98
N ALA A 548 -59.09 -15.34 -8.25
CA ALA A 548 -58.60 -14.01 -8.59
C ALA A 548 -57.69 -13.40 -7.53
N ALA A 549 -58.01 -13.59 -6.26
CA ALA A 549 -57.13 -13.16 -5.16
C ALA A 549 -55.80 -13.95 -5.07
N GLY A 550 -55.71 -15.12 -5.74
CA GLY A 550 -54.51 -15.94 -5.84
C GLY A 550 -53.56 -15.48 -6.97
N THR A 551 -54.14 -14.89 -8.05
CA THR A 551 -53.31 -14.46 -9.21
C THR A 551 -52.38 -13.30 -8.89
N GLY A 552 -52.76 -12.34 -8.04
CA GLY A 552 -51.89 -11.26 -7.59
C GLY A 552 -50.60 -11.74 -6.90
N ARG A 553 -50.67 -12.85 -6.16
CA ARG A 553 -49.50 -13.44 -5.49
C ARG A 553 -48.59 -14.22 -6.44
N LEU A 554 -49.10 -14.69 -7.59
CA LEU A 554 -48.27 -15.27 -8.64
C LEU A 554 -47.46 -14.19 -9.37
N ASP A 555 -47.99 -12.98 -9.49
CA ASP A 555 -47.28 -11.83 -10.03
C ASP A 555 -46.10 -11.43 -9.17
N ASP A 556 -46.30 -11.35 -7.85
CA ASP A 556 -45.24 -11.02 -6.89
C ASP A 556 -44.14 -12.08 -6.92
N LEU A 557 -44.49 -13.36 -7.09
CA LEU A 557 -43.55 -14.46 -7.18
C LEU A 557 -42.73 -14.40 -8.50
N ALA A 558 -43.42 -14.20 -9.62
CA ALA A 558 -42.78 -14.08 -10.94
C ALA A 558 -41.87 -12.83 -11.02
N ALA A 559 -42.23 -11.74 -10.33
CA ALA A 559 -41.39 -10.54 -10.20
C ALA A 559 -40.16 -10.79 -9.32
N ALA A 560 -40.34 -11.48 -8.18
CA ALA A 560 -39.23 -11.85 -7.29
C ALA A 560 -38.23 -12.80 -7.95
N MET A 561 -38.70 -13.70 -8.81
CA MET A 561 -37.82 -14.60 -9.57
C MET A 561 -37.12 -13.91 -10.73
N ARG A 562 -37.73 -12.91 -11.39
CA ARG A 562 -37.09 -12.09 -12.43
C ARG A 562 -36.06 -11.09 -11.87
N GLY A 563 -36.29 -10.57 -10.68
CA GLY A 563 -35.33 -9.63 -10.03
C GLY A 563 -34.09 -10.29 -9.46
N ARG A 564 -34.02 -11.63 -9.46
CA ARG A 564 -32.84 -12.43 -9.05
C ARG A 564 -32.15 -13.14 -10.21
N ALA A 565 -32.63 -13.04 -11.41
CA ALA A 565 -31.98 -13.44 -12.66
C ALA A 565 -31.26 -12.24 -13.31
#